data_eb764e5dd05f4c88748d24d47f604b1c
#
_entry.id   eb764e5dd05f4c88748d24d47f604b1c
#
_cell.length_a   1.000
_cell.length_b   1.000
_cell.length_c   1.000
_cell.angle_alpha   90.00
_cell.angle_beta   90.00
_cell.angle_gamma   90.00
#
_symmetry.space_group_name_H-M   'P 1'
#
loop_
_entity.id
_entity.type
_entity.pdbx_description
1 polymer ?
#
loop_
_entity_poly.entity_id
_entity_poly.type
_entity_poly.pdbx_seq_one_letter_code
_entity_poly.pdbx_strand_id
1 'polypeptide(L)'
;WKRVLDMNDRALRSININLGGVANGFPREDGFDITVASEIMAIFCLSKNLDDLRERLSRIVIGYTRDLKPVHADDINATGAMAVLLKDALAPNLVQTLEHNPAIIHGGPFANIAHGCNSVIATKAGLKLADYVVTEAGFGADLGAEKFFNIKCRSAGLHPDAAVLVATIRALKMHGGVALDDLAKDDPNAVTTGCSNLVRHIENVKSFGVPVIVAINRFVSDSDAEINAVKEAASAISTAMGFPSP
;
A
#
# COMPACT_ATOMS: atom_id res chain seq x y z
N TRP A 1 -8.13 22.01 -3.39
CA TRP A 1 -6.96 21.14 -3.36
C TRP A 1 -6.00 21.60 -2.28
N LYS A 2 -5.69 20.73 -1.31
CA LYS A 2 -4.84 21.08 -0.17
C LYS A 2 -3.35 21.08 -0.54
N ARG A 3 -2.58 21.81 0.24
CA ARG A 3 -1.13 21.73 0.21
C ARG A 3 -0.67 20.39 0.77
N VAL A 4 0.53 19.97 0.42
CA VAL A 4 1.18 18.78 0.97
C VAL A 4 2.50 19.15 1.62
N LEU A 5 2.86 18.42 2.66
CA LEU A 5 4.14 18.53 3.35
C LEU A 5 4.56 17.14 3.82
N ASP A 6 5.83 16.81 3.62
CA ASP A 6 6.37 15.50 4.04
C ASP A 6 6.65 15.47 5.54
N MET A 7 5.59 15.70 6.32
CA MET A 7 5.60 15.68 7.78
C MET A 7 4.25 15.19 8.29
N ASN A 8 4.27 14.18 9.15
CA ASN A 8 3.07 13.66 9.80
C ASN A 8 2.78 14.41 11.09
N ASP A 9 2.28 15.63 10.97
CA ASP A 9 1.85 16.47 12.11
C ASP A 9 0.34 16.73 12.03
N ARG A 10 -0.38 16.27 13.05
CA ARG A 10 -1.84 16.47 13.15
C ARG A 10 -2.23 17.94 13.29
N ALA A 11 -1.37 18.77 13.86
CA ALA A 11 -1.62 20.20 14.01
C ALA A 11 -1.71 20.91 12.65
N LEU A 12 -1.07 20.37 11.60
CA LEU A 12 -1.11 20.94 10.27
C LEU A 12 -2.38 20.60 9.48
N ARG A 13 -3.24 19.73 9.99
CA ARG A 13 -4.49 19.33 9.29
C ARG A 13 -5.57 20.40 9.31
N SER A 14 -5.52 21.31 10.29
CA SER A 14 -6.43 22.44 10.40
C SER A 14 -5.66 23.65 10.95
N ILE A 15 -5.40 24.64 10.11
CA ILE A 15 -4.62 25.83 10.41
C ILE A 15 -5.30 27.07 9.86
N ASN A 16 -5.04 28.21 10.48
CA ASN A 16 -5.44 29.51 9.93
C ASN A 16 -4.24 30.11 9.17
N ILE A 17 -4.46 30.48 7.92
CA ILE A 17 -3.43 31.09 7.06
C ILE A 17 -3.76 32.53 6.70
N ASN A 18 -2.77 33.25 6.14
CA ASN A 18 -2.87 34.60 5.65
C ASN A 18 -3.17 35.65 6.75
N LEU A 19 -2.64 35.42 7.98
CA LEU A 19 -2.82 36.34 9.11
C LEU A 19 -1.92 37.60 9.05
N GLY A 20 -0.99 37.68 8.09
CA GLY A 20 -0.01 38.78 7.94
C GLY A 20 -0.52 40.03 7.20
N GLY A 21 -1.82 40.23 7.06
CA GLY A 21 -2.42 41.39 6.40
C GLY A 21 -2.68 41.19 4.90
N VAL A 22 -3.20 42.21 4.24
CA VAL A 22 -3.76 42.14 2.86
C VAL A 22 -2.76 41.62 1.81
N ALA A 23 -1.48 41.94 1.99
CA ALA A 23 -0.42 41.45 1.07
C ALA A 23 -0.27 39.91 1.07
N ASN A 24 -0.73 39.24 2.13
CA ASN A 24 -0.69 37.76 2.25
C ASN A 24 -2.01 37.08 1.82
N GLY A 25 -2.97 37.83 1.28
CA GLY A 25 -4.28 37.35 0.88
C GLY A 25 -5.31 37.41 2.01
N PHE A 26 -6.38 36.62 1.89
CA PHE A 26 -7.48 36.63 2.86
C PHE A 26 -7.26 35.58 3.96
N PRO A 27 -7.47 35.92 5.24
CA PRO A 27 -7.49 34.93 6.32
C PRO A 27 -8.53 33.85 6.07
N ARG A 28 -8.11 32.60 6.22
CA ARG A 28 -9.00 31.43 6.07
C ARG A 28 -8.44 30.21 6.77
N GLU A 29 -9.32 29.26 7.02
CA GLU A 29 -8.90 27.92 7.40
C GLU A 29 -8.35 27.17 6.19
N ASP A 30 -7.32 26.39 6.42
CA ASP A 30 -6.66 25.54 5.42
C ASP A 30 -6.00 24.35 6.15
N GLY A 31 -5.25 23.52 5.43
CA GLY A 31 -4.52 22.42 6.02
C GLY A 31 -3.51 21.83 5.06
N PHE A 32 -2.63 21.02 5.62
CA PHE A 32 -1.67 20.22 4.86
C PHE A 32 -2.00 18.74 4.98
N ASP A 33 -1.98 18.05 3.85
CA ASP A 33 -1.93 16.60 3.81
C ASP A 33 -0.46 16.15 3.75
N ILE A 34 -0.18 14.93 4.21
CA ILE A 34 1.17 14.37 4.04
C ILE A 34 1.39 14.00 2.57
N THR A 35 2.61 14.13 2.07
CA THR A 35 2.95 13.89 0.64
C THR A 35 2.48 12.52 0.15
N VAL A 36 2.63 11.47 0.95
CA VAL A 36 2.22 10.10 0.59
C VAL A 36 0.71 9.89 0.49
N ALA A 37 -0.09 10.84 1.00
CA ALA A 37 -1.55 10.87 0.88
C ALA A 37 -2.04 11.70 -0.32
N SER A 38 -1.13 12.29 -1.09
CA SER A 38 -1.51 13.14 -2.22
C SER A 38 -1.93 12.33 -3.44
N GLU A 39 -2.84 12.88 -4.23
CA GLU A 39 -3.20 12.37 -5.55
C GLU A 39 -1.99 12.28 -6.49
N ILE A 40 -1.06 13.22 -6.38
CA ILE A 40 0.20 13.24 -7.14
C ILE A 40 1.01 11.97 -6.87
N MET A 41 1.15 11.54 -5.60
CA MET A 41 1.88 10.32 -5.27
C MET A 41 1.22 9.08 -5.89
N ALA A 42 -0.09 8.99 -5.89
CA ALA A 42 -0.82 7.88 -6.50
C ALA A 42 -0.61 7.85 -8.03
N ILE A 43 -0.74 8.98 -8.69
CA ILE A 43 -0.48 9.15 -10.14
C ILE A 43 0.95 8.77 -10.48
N PHE A 44 1.91 9.31 -9.73
CA PHE A 44 3.34 9.06 -9.89
C PHE A 44 3.66 7.57 -9.82
N CYS A 45 3.18 6.87 -8.82
CA CYS A 45 3.43 5.45 -8.63
C CYS A 45 2.79 4.54 -9.69
N LEU A 46 1.71 4.98 -10.33
CA LEU A 46 1.05 4.25 -11.41
C LEU A 46 1.58 4.61 -12.80
N SER A 47 2.40 5.66 -12.91
CA SER A 47 2.96 6.11 -14.18
C SER A 47 4.04 5.16 -14.70
N LYS A 48 4.11 5.02 -16.01
CA LYS A 48 5.04 4.11 -16.71
C LYS A 48 6.31 4.81 -17.19
N ASN A 49 6.23 6.11 -17.44
CA ASN A 49 7.31 6.99 -17.91
C ASN A 49 6.87 8.45 -17.74
N LEU A 50 7.73 9.39 -18.17
CA LEU A 50 7.48 10.82 -18.03
C LEU A 50 6.27 11.30 -18.86
N ASP A 51 6.06 10.74 -20.05
CA ASP A 51 4.94 11.14 -20.91
C ASP A 51 3.60 10.68 -20.31
N ASP A 52 3.53 9.43 -19.81
CA ASP A 52 2.35 8.91 -19.10
C ASP A 52 2.09 9.71 -17.80
N LEU A 53 3.16 10.12 -17.10
CA LEU A 53 3.03 10.99 -15.94
C LEU A 53 2.40 12.34 -16.32
N ARG A 54 2.89 13.00 -17.36
CA ARG A 54 2.33 14.26 -17.85
C ARG A 54 0.86 14.13 -18.25
N GLU A 55 0.53 13.08 -18.99
CA GLU A 55 -0.85 12.83 -19.43
C GLU A 55 -1.78 12.62 -18.21
N ARG A 56 -1.36 11.89 -17.19
CA ARG A 56 -2.14 11.69 -15.97
C ARG A 56 -2.30 12.97 -15.17
N LEU A 57 -1.22 13.75 -15.01
CA LEU A 57 -1.25 15.05 -14.32
C LEU A 57 -2.20 16.03 -15.02
N SER A 58 -2.22 16.04 -16.35
CA SER A 58 -3.08 16.95 -17.11
C SER A 58 -4.57 16.77 -16.80
N ARG A 59 -4.98 15.55 -16.45
CA ARG A 59 -6.38 15.17 -16.19
C ARG A 59 -6.83 15.38 -14.74
N ILE A 60 -5.95 15.83 -13.85
CA ILE A 60 -6.34 16.10 -12.44
C ILE A 60 -7.44 17.16 -12.44
N VAL A 61 -8.55 16.85 -11.79
CA VAL A 61 -9.66 17.79 -11.60
C VAL A 61 -9.34 18.72 -10.44
N ILE A 62 -9.15 20.01 -10.73
CA ILE A 62 -8.79 21.03 -9.72
C ILE A 62 -9.98 21.82 -9.22
N GLY A 63 -11.12 21.69 -9.89
CA GLY A 63 -12.36 22.39 -9.53
C GLY A 63 -13.44 22.18 -10.57
N TYR A 64 -14.51 22.97 -10.42
CA TYR A 64 -15.65 22.95 -11.35
C TYR A 64 -16.04 24.37 -11.72
N THR A 65 -16.51 24.56 -12.95
CA THR A 65 -17.16 25.79 -13.37
C THR A 65 -18.49 25.98 -12.65
N ARG A 66 -19.13 27.17 -12.80
CA ARG A 66 -20.49 27.39 -12.29
C ARG A 66 -21.52 26.44 -12.88
N ASP A 67 -21.28 25.95 -14.10
CA ASP A 67 -22.12 24.96 -14.80
C ASP A 67 -21.73 23.51 -14.46
N LEU A 68 -20.96 23.28 -13.39
CA LEU A 68 -20.50 21.98 -12.90
C LEU A 68 -19.65 21.18 -13.91
N LYS A 69 -19.01 21.84 -14.86
CA LYS A 69 -18.02 21.21 -15.74
C LYS A 69 -16.68 21.10 -15.02
N PRO A 70 -15.98 19.95 -15.09
CA PRO A 70 -14.67 19.81 -14.47
C PRO A 70 -13.65 20.76 -15.11
N VAL A 71 -12.78 21.31 -14.26
CA VAL A 71 -11.61 22.10 -14.66
C VAL A 71 -10.39 21.28 -14.30
N HIS A 72 -9.50 21.07 -15.27
CA HIS A 72 -8.32 20.21 -15.12
C HIS A 72 -7.05 21.03 -14.92
N ALA A 73 -5.98 20.37 -14.46
CA ALA A 73 -4.68 21.01 -14.30
C ALA A 73 -4.12 21.58 -15.61
N ASP A 74 -4.47 20.97 -16.74
CA ASP A 74 -4.06 21.45 -18.07
C ASP A 74 -4.77 22.74 -18.48
N ASP A 75 -6.02 22.95 -18.05
CA ASP A 75 -6.79 24.18 -18.36
C ASP A 75 -6.11 25.44 -17.77
N ILE A 76 -5.29 25.29 -16.74
CA ILE A 76 -4.49 26.38 -16.16
C ILE A 76 -3.00 26.31 -16.51
N ASN A 77 -2.62 25.48 -17.48
CA ASN A 77 -1.23 25.27 -17.94
C ASN A 77 -0.26 24.82 -16.83
N ALA A 78 -0.75 24.10 -15.79
CA ALA A 78 0.09 23.67 -14.65
C ALA A 78 0.90 22.40 -14.95
N THR A 79 0.47 21.58 -15.91
CA THR A 79 1.01 20.23 -16.17
C THR A 79 2.53 20.21 -16.43
N GLY A 80 3.03 21.18 -17.22
CA GLY A 80 4.45 21.28 -17.54
C GLY A 80 5.31 21.54 -16.29
N ALA A 81 4.90 22.48 -15.45
CA ALA A 81 5.60 22.80 -14.21
C ALA A 81 5.59 21.62 -13.22
N MET A 82 4.46 20.93 -13.08
CA MET A 82 4.34 19.73 -12.26
C MET A 82 5.27 18.62 -12.73
N ALA A 83 5.31 18.35 -14.04
CA ALA A 83 6.18 17.33 -14.61
C ALA A 83 7.67 17.63 -14.41
N VAL A 84 8.09 18.88 -14.53
CA VAL A 84 9.49 19.30 -14.27
C VAL A 84 9.90 19.07 -12.82
N LEU A 85 9.02 19.38 -11.86
CA LEU A 85 9.28 19.15 -10.43
C LEU A 85 9.41 17.67 -10.08
N LEU A 86 8.72 16.78 -10.81
CA LEU A 86 8.71 15.33 -10.58
C LEU A 86 9.72 14.56 -11.44
N LYS A 87 10.40 15.21 -12.40
CA LYS A 87 11.26 14.56 -13.37
C LYS A 87 12.36 13.72 -12.71
N ASP A 88 13.09 14.29 -11.78
CA ASP A 88 14.21 13.61 -11.12
C ASP A 88 13.72 12.55 -10.14
N ALA A 89 12.58 12.80 -9.48
CA ALA A 89 11.94 11.83 -8.60
C ALA A 89 11.50 10.55 -9.35
N LEU A 90 11.29 10.62 -10.67
CA LEU A 90 10.82 9.47 -11.47
C LEU A 90 11.88 8.38 -11.63
N ALA A 91 13.13 8.62 -11.29
CA ALA A 91 14.18 7.61 -11.26
C ALA A 91 14.14 6.82 -9.93
N PRO A 92 13.94 5.49 -9.95
CA PRO A 92 13.97 4.68 -8.73
C PRO A 92 15.33 4.72 -8.04
N ASN A 93 15.32 4.67 -6.70
CA ASN A 93 16.55 4.55 -5.92
C ASN A 93 16.90 3.07 -5.73
N LEU A 94 18.08 2.67 -6.18
CA LEU A 94 18.64 1.35 -5.91
C LEU A 94 19.51 1.43 -4.67
N VAL A 95 19.20 0.63 -3.66
CA VAL A 95 19.94 0.55 -2.40
C VAL A 95 20.37 -0.88 -2.11
N GLN A 96 21.37 -1.06 -1.27
CA GLN A 96 21.80 -2.35 -0.77
C GLN A 96 21.30 -2.53 0.68
N THR A 97 20.69 -3.68 0.97
CA THR A 97 20.29 -4.05 2.33
C THR A 97 21.49 -4.47 3.17
N LEU A 98 21.29 -4.60 4.50
CA LEU A 98 22.35 -5.09 5.41
C LEU A 98 22.79 -6.53 5.09
N GLU A 99 21.91 -7.34 4.50
CA GLU A 99 22.21 -8.69 4.02
C GLU A 99 22.78 -8.71 2.60
N HIS A 100 23.20 -7.56 2.06
CA HIS A 100 23.79 -7.42 0.73
C HIS A 100 22.87 -7.75 -0.45
N ASN A 101 21.57 -7.70 -0.24
CA ASN A 101 20.59 -7.85 -1.32
C ASN A 101 20.22 -6.48 -1.91
N PRO A 102 19.93 -6.38 -3.21
CA PRO A 102 19.44 -5.14 -3.80
C PRO A 102 17.99 -4.87 -3.38
N ALA A 103 17.66 -3.61 -3.13
CA ALA A 103 16.29 -3.14 -2.93
C ALA A 103 16.03 -1.88 -3.74
N ILE A 104 14.87 -1.77 -4.36
CA ILE A 104 14.45 -0.60 -5.14
C ILE A 104 13.41 0.16 -4.32
N ILE A 105 13.74 1.39 -3.95
CA ILE A 105 12.87 2.30 -3.20
C ILE A 105 12.32 3.35 -4.15
N HIS A 106 11.00 3.38 -4.35
CA HIS A 106 10.39 4.32 -5.27
C HIS A 106 8.89 4.52 -5.02
N GLY A 107 8.54 5.75 -4.63
CA GLY A 107 7.18 6.10 -4.24
C GLY A 107 6.78 5.49 -2.90
N GLY A 108 5.59 5.82 -2.42
CA GLY A 108 5.10 5.32 -1.13
C GLY A 108 3.67 5.77 -0.86
N PRO A 109 2.70 5.47 -1.75
CA PRO A 109 1.31 5.87 -1.54
C PRO A 109 0.72 5.06 -0.39
N PHE A 110 -0.05 5.70 0.50
CA PHE A 110 -0.72 5.00 1.58
C PHE A 110 -1.82 4.06 1.06
N ALA A 111 -1.88 2.83 1.60
CA ALA A 111 -2.85 1.83 1.19
C ALA A 111 -4.30 2.19 1.54
N ASN A 112 -4.53 2.98 2.59
CA ASN A 112 -5.86 3.48 2.95
C ASN A 112 -6.35 4.63 2.05
N ILE A 113 -5.46 5.24 1.27
CA ILE A 113 -5.78 6.39 0.39
C ILE A 113 -5.61 6.03 -1.08
N ALA A 114 -4.55 5.27 -1.42
CA ALA A 114 -4.22 4.86 -2.78
C ALA A 114 -3.97 3.34 -2.84
N HIS A 115 -3.10 2.86 -3.72
CA HIS A 115 -2.85 1.42 -3.92
C HIS A 115 -1.82 0.82 -2.97
N GLY A 116 -1.12 1.61 -2.14
CA GLY A 116 -0.34 1.14 -0.99
C GLY A 116 0.87 0.26 -1.29
N CYS A 117 1.52 0.45 -2.43
CA CYS A 117 2.72 -0.28 -2.81
C CYS A 117 3.61 0.58 -3.71
N ASN A 118 4.85 0.16 -3.94
CA ASN A 118 5.82 0.92 -4.72
C ASN A 118 5.36 1.17 -6.18
N SER A 119 6.15 1.91 -6.95
CA SER A 119 5.81 2.31 -8.30
C SER A 119 5.80 1.16 -9.31
N VAL A 120 5.06 1.34 -10.39
CA VAL A 120 5.08 0.46 -11.57
C VAL A 120 6.49 0.43 -12.20
N ILE A 121 7.18 1.57 -12.24
CA ILE A 121 8.53 1.67 -12.79
C ILE A 121 9.50 0.79 -11.99
N ALA A 122 9.49 0.89 -10.66
CA ALA A 122 10.35 0.10 -9.78
C ALA A 122 10.10 -1.41 -9.96
N THR A 123 8.84 -1.84 -9.94
CA THR A 123 8.50 -3.25 -10.13
C THR A 123 8.95 -3.78 -11.50
N LYS A 124 8.68 -3.03 -12.58
CA LYS A 124 9.11 -3.42 -13.93
C LYS A 124 10.63 -3.40 -14.11
N ALA A 125 11.33 -2.48 -13.45
CA ALA A 125 12.80 -2.48 -13.43
C ALA A 125 13.33 -3.72 -12.71
N GLY A 126 12.81 -4.06 -11.53
CA GLY A 126 13.17 -5.25 -10.78
C GLY A 126 13.00 -6.53 -11.61
N LEU A 127 11.83 -6.69 -12.26
CA LEU A 127 11.53 -7.84 -13.12
C LEU A 127 12.47 -8.00 -14.34
N LYS A 128 13.18 -6.94 -14.73
CA LYS A 128 14.19 -7.01 -15.79
C LYS A 128 15.60 -7.28 -15.26
N LEU A 129 15.85 -7.01 -13.98
CA LEU A 129 17.18 -7.04 -13.40
C LEU A 129 17.43 -8.27 -12.51
N ALA A 130 16.39 -8.98 -12.10
CA ALA A 130 16.48 -10.10 -11.18
C ALA A 130 15.57 -11.26 -11.59
N ASP A 131 15.95 -12.48 -11.19
CA ASP A 131 15.17 -13.70 -11.41
C ASP A 131 13.91 -13.73 -10.52
N TYR A 132 13.99 -13.13 -9.34
CA TYR A 132 12.89 -13.01 -8.37
C TYR A 132 12.72 -11.58 -7.93
N VAL A 133 11.47 -11.12 -7.90
CA VAL A 133 11.10 -9.80 -7.37
C VAL A 133 10.03 -9.98 -6.31
N VAL A 134 10.34 -9.52 -5.10
CA VAL A 134 9.40 -9.47 -3.99
C VAL A 134 8.95 -8.03 -3.80
N THR A 135 7.66 -7.80 -3.76
CA THR A 135 7.06 -6.48 -3.51
C THR A 135 6.00 -6.58 -2.44
N GLU A 136 5.78 -5.49 -1.74
CA GLU A 136 4.73 -5.43 -0.72
C GLU A 136 3.35 -5.08 -1.29
N ALA A 137 2.32 -5.41 -0.51
CA ALA A 137 1.00 -4.81 -0.60
C ALA A 137 0.63 -4.34 0.82
N GLY A 138 0.46 -3.04 1.00
CA GLY A 138 0.35 -2.43 2.33
C GLY A 138 -0.93 -2.80 3.07
N PHE A 139 -0.88 -2.80 4.40
CA PHE A 139 -1.98 -3.19 5.30
C PHE A 139 -2.38 -4.67 5.21
N GLY A 140 -3.57 -5.01 5.69
CA GLY A 140 -4.13 -6.35 5.58
C GLY A 140 -4.44 -6.76 4.15
N ALA A 141 -4.52 -8.06 3.89
CA ALA A 141 -4.75 -8.60 2.56
C ALA A 141 -6.12 -8.20 1.97
N ASP A 142 -7.08 -7.92 2.83
CA ASP A 142 -8.41 -7.40 2.47
C ASP A 142 -8.40 -5.99 1.89
N LEU A 143 -7.34 -5.22 2.12
CA LEU A 143 -7.17 -3.88 1.61
C LEU A 143 -6.00 -3.80 0.62
N GLY A 144 -4.78 -4.09 1.07
CA GLY A 144 -3.56 -3.90 0.28
C GLY A 144 -3.42 -4.88 -0.87
N ALA A 145 -3.65 -6.18 -0.64
CA ALA A 145 -3.57 -7.16 -1.71
C ALA A 145 -4.64 -6.92 -2.78
N GLU A 146 -5.88 -6.59 -2.36
CA GLU A 146 -6.95 -6.26 -3.30
C GLU A 146 -6.59 -5.07 -4.19
N LYS A 147 -6.08 -3.99 -3.62
CA LYS A 147 -5.64 -2.81 -4.38
C LYS A 147 -4.43 -3.12 -5.27
N PHE A 148 -3.50 -3.93 -4.79
CA PHE A 148 -2.37 -4.38 -5.58
C PHE A 148 -2.82 -5.11 -6.85
N PHE A 149 -3.69 -6.09 -6.73
CA PHE A 149 -4.22 -6.83 -7.87
C PHE A 149 -5.12 -5.97 -8.76
N ASN A 150 -6.13 -5.32 -8.19
CA ASN A 150 -7.17 -4.63 -8.93
C ASN A 150 -6.73 -3.28 -9.50
N ILE A 151 -5.77 -2.61 -8.90
CA ILE A 151 -5.27 -1.31 -9.37
C ILE A 151 -3.93 -1.46 -10.06
N LYS A 152 -2.88 -1.84 -9.33
CA LYS A 152 -1.52 -1.85 -9.85
C LYS A 152 -1.29 -2.92 -10.91
N CYS A 153 -1.62 -4.17 -10.61
CA CYS A 153 -1.41 -5.28 -11.54
C CYS A 153 -2.22 -5.08 -12.82
N ARG A 154 -3.50 -4.72 -12.68
CA ARG A 154 -4.39 -4.48 -13.82
C ARG A 154 -3.89 -3.34 -14.70
N SER A 155 -3.52 -2.20 -14.13
CA SER A 155 -3.07 -1.03 -14.90
C SER A 155 -1.69 -1.22 -15.55
N ALA A 156 -0.83 -2.04 -14.96
CA ALA A 156 0.54 -2.24 -15.39
C ALA A 156 0.78 -3.53 -16.21
N GLY A 157 -0.22 -4.43 -16.29
CA GLY A 157 -0.09 -5.74 -16.91
C GLY A 157 0.87 -6.64 -16.12
N LEU A 158 0.76 -6.63 -14.78
CA LEU A 158 1.56 -7.46 -13.89
C LEU A 158 0.77 -8.69 -13.45
N HIS A 159 1.45 -9.83 -13.38
CA HIS A 159 0.87 -11.10 -12.92
C HIS A 159 1.82 -11.72 -11.91
N PRO A 160 1.53 -11.65 -10.59
CA PRO A 160 2.33 -12.33 -9.58
C PRO A 160 2.26 -13.85 -9.72
N ASP A 161 3.39 -14.53 -9.49
CA ASP A 161 3.49 -16.00 -9.54
C ASP A 161 3.04 -16.62 -8.22
N ALA A 162 3.21 -15.89 -7.10
CA ALA A 162 2.78 -16.32 -5.77
C ALA A 162 2.53 -15.12 -4.86
N ALA A 163 1.73 -15.34 -3.82
CA ALA A 163 1.52 -14.38 -2.74
C ALA A 163 1.96 -14.98 -1.41
N VAL A 164 2.76 -14.22 -0.64
CA VAL A 164 3.12 -14.58 0.73
C VAL A 164 2.21 -13.81 1.68
N LEU A 165 1.37 -14.54 2.39
CA LEU A 165 0.46 -13.98 3.41
C LEU A 165 1.10 -14.10 4.78
N VAL A 166 1.50 -12.96 5.34
CA VAL A 166 2.14 -12.91 6.65
C VAL A 166 1.07 -12.95 7.75
N ALA A 167 1.17 -13.92 8.66
CA ALA A 167 0.33 -14.04 9.84
C ALA A 167 1.15 -13.89 11.13
N THR A 168 0.58 -13.27 12.16
CA THR A 168 1.16 -13.20 13.50
C THR A 168 0.23 -13.87 14.51
N ILE A 169 0.80 -14.62 15.46
CA ILE A 169 0.04 -15.26 16.54
C ILE A 169 -0.76 -14.21 17.33
N ARG A 170 -0.19 -13.04 17.58
CA ARG A 170 -0.86 -11.96 18.30
C ARG A 170 -2.13 -11.47 17.60
N ALA A 171 -2.05 -11.29 16.28
CA ALA A 171 -3.23 -10.88 15.51
C ALA A 171 -4.32 -11.97 15.54
N LEU A 172 -3.93 -13.22 15.41
CA LEU A 172 -4.91 -14.33 15.46
C LEU A 172 -5.55 -14.46 16.83
N LYS A 173 -4.79 -14.32 17.94
CA LYS A 173 -5.37 -14.28 19.30
C LYS A 173 -6.38 -13.13 19.44
N MET A 174 -6.05 -11.95 18.93
CA MET A 174 -6.96 -10.81 18.97
C MET A 174 -8.27 -11.09 18.19
N HIS A 175 -8.15 -11.70 17.00
CA HIS A 175 -9.31 -12.16 16.22
C HIS A 175 -10.07 -13.30 16.93
N GLY A 176 -9.41 -14.09 17.77
CA GLY A 176 -10.00 -15.10 18.64
C GLY A 176 -10.64 -14.56 19.92
N GLY A 177 -10.63 -13.23 20.11
CA GLY A 177 -11.30 -12.56 21.23
C GLY A 177 -10.42 -12.26 22.44
N VAL A 178 -9.10 -12.46 22.36
CA VAL A 178 -8.17 -12.13 23.45
C VAL A 178 -7.98 -10.61 23.55
N ALA A 179 -8.06 -10.08 24.77
CA ALA A 179 -7.82 -8.66 25.03
C ALA A 179 -6.36 -8.26 24.77
N LEU A 180 -6.14 -6.99 24.44
CA LEU A 180 -4.80 -6.48 24.08
C LEU A 180 -3.74 -6.73 25.18
N ASP A 181 -4.12 -6.59 26.43
CA ASP A 181 -3.22 -6.76 27.59
C ASP A 181 -2.87 -8.24 27.84
N ASP A 182 -3.64 -9.17 27.31
CA ASP A 182 -3.47 -10.61 27.49
C ASP A 182 -2.82 -11.32 26.29
N LEU A 183 -2.48 -10.61 25.22
CA LEU A 183 -1.93 -11.20 23.99
C LEU A 183 -0.58 -11.91 24.18
N ALA A 184 0.13 -11.65 25.28
CA ALA A 184 1.39 -12.32 25.61
C ALA A 184 1.17 -13.70 26.29
N LYS A 185 -0.07 -13.99 26.76
CA LYS A 185 -0.40 -15.28 27.39
C LYS A 185 -0.58 -16.35 26.31
N ASP A 186 -0.14 -17.56 26.60
CA ASP A 186 -0.33 -18.72 25.71
C ASP A 186 -1.82 -19.09 25.60
N ASP A 187 -2.36 -19.10 24.37
CA ASP A 187 -3.75 -19.48 24.10
C ASP A 187 -3.93 -20.07 22.69
N PRO A 188 -3.59 -21.35 22.49
CA PRO A 188 -3.78 -22.02 21.20
C PRO A 188 -5.24 -22.08 20.74
N ASN A 189 -6.21 -22.10 21.67
CA ASN A 189 -7.62 -22.14 21.34
C ASN A 189 -8.09 -20.82 20.71
N ALA A 190 -7.65 -19.70 21.27
CA ALA A 190 -7.92 -18.41 20.68
C ALA A 190 -7.27 -18.27 19.29
N VAL A 191 -6.05 -18.78 19.11
CA VAL A 191 -5.40 -18.84 17.79
C VAL A 191 -6.24 -19.63 16.80
N THR A 192 -6.69 -20.83 17.18
CA THR A 192 -7.55 -21.68 16.33
C THR A 192 -8.84 -20.94 15.93
N THR A 193 -9.48 -20.27 16.86
CA THR A 193 -10.69 -19.47 16.60
C THR A 193 -10.39 -18.33 15.63
N GLY A 194 -9.29 -17.61 15.85
CA GLY A 194 -8.84 -16.49 15.01
C GLY A 194 -8.38 -16.90 13.62
N CYS A 195 -8.00 -18.16 13.42
CA CYS A 195 -7.63 -18.69 12.09
C CYS A 195 -8.78 -18.61 11.08
N SER A 196 -10.04 -18.44 11.50
CA SER A 196 -11.14 -18.17 10.58
C SER A 196 -10.91 -16.90 9.74
N ASN A 197 -10.27 -15.90 10.31
CA ASN A 197 -9.86 -14.67 9.61
C ASN A 197 -8.73 -14.96 8.59
N LEU A 198 -7.73 -15.72 8.99
CA LEU A 198 -6.63 -16.15 8.09
C LEU A 198 -7.16 -16.94 6.88
N VAL A 199 -8.08 -17.86 7.13
CA VAL A 199 -8.77 -18.63 6.07
C VAL A 199 -9.40 -17.70 5.05
N ARG A 200 -10.15 -16.72 5.52
CA ARG A 200 -10.81 -15.73 4.64
C ARG A 200 -9.80 -14.96 3.79
N HIS A 201 -8.68 -14.55 4.36
CA HIS A 201 -7.63 -13.86 3.60
C HIS A 201 -6.99 -14.77 2.55
N ILE A 202 -6.74 -16.04 2.86
CA ILE A 202 -6.23 -17.02 1.90
C ILE A 202 -7.22 -17.18 0.73
N GLU A 203 -8.51 -17.37 1.02
CA GLU A 203 -9.55 -17.49 0.00
C GLU A 203 -9.63 -16.26 -0.89
N ASN A 204 -9.60 -15.06 -0.30
CA ASN A 204 -9.65 -13.80 -1.03
C ASN A 204 -8.46 -13.65 -1.99
N VAL A 205 -7.23 -13.92 -1.53
CA VAL A 205 -6.05 -13.82 -2.39
C VAL A 205 -6.07 -14.90 -3.48
N LYS A 206 -6.48 -16.13 -3.15
CA LYS A 206 -6.65 -17.22 -4.15
C LYS A 206 -7.67 -16.89 -5.23
N SER A 207 -8.69 -16.07 -4.93
CA SER A 207 -9.68 -15.66 -5.94
C SER A 207 -9.09 -14.86 -7.11
N PHE A 208 -7.88 -14.30 -6.93
CA PHE A 208 -7.11 -13.68 -8.02
C PHE A 208 -6.32 -14.67 -8.88
N GLY A 209 -6.45 -15.98 -8.61
CA GLY A 209 -5.77 -17.03 -9.37
C GLY A 209 -4.30 -17.25 -8.99
N VAL A 210 -3.85 -16.77 -7.83
CA VAL A 210 -2.46 -16.80 -7.38
C VAL A 210 -2.29 -17.80 -6.24
N PRO A 211 -1.25 -18.67 -6.26
CA PRO A 211 -0.90 -19.51 -5.12
C PRO A 211 -0.57 -18.68 -3.89
N VAL A 212 -1.03 -19.13 -2.72
CA VAL A 212 -0.82 -18.45 -1.44
C VAL A 212 0.05 -19.30 -0.53
N ILE A 213 1.11 -18.71 -0.02
CA ILE A 213 2.00 -19.28 1.00
C ILE A 213 1.79 -18.51 2.30
N VAL A 214 1.49 -19.20 3.39
CA VAL A 214 1.37 -18.56 4.71
C VAL A 214 2.74 -18.54 5.37
N ALA A 215 3.20 -17.34 5.73
CA ALA A 215 4.41 -17.12 6.51
C ALA A 215 4.07 -16.67 7.92
N ILE A 216 4.49 -17.42 8.93
CA ILE A 216 4.29 -17.06 10.33
C ILE A 216 5.43 -16.13 10.77
N ASN A 217 5.10 -14.88 11.07
CA ASN A 217 6.04 -13.97 11.72
C ASN A 217 6.06 -14.26 13.23
N ARG A 218 6.99 -15.12 13.64
CA ARG A 218 7.11 -15.62 14.99
C ARG A 218 7.76 -14.59 15.93
N PHE A 219 7.14 -14.37 17.08
CA PHE A 219 7.72 -13.62 18.18
C PHE A 219 8.23 -14.57 19.27
N VAL A 220 9.11 -14.05 20.14
CA VAL A 220 9.72 -14.83 21.24
C VAL A 220 8.66 -15.40 22.21
N SER A 221 7.53 -14.72 22.35
CA SER A 221 6.42 -15.12 23.22
C SER A 221 5.53 -16.22 22.62
N ASP A 222 5.67 -16.54 21.33
CA ASP A 222 4.77 -17.47 20.66
C ASP A 222 5.14 -18.92 20.95
N SER A 223 4.19 -19.71 21.42
CA SER A 223 4.40 -21.13 21.75
C SER A 223 4.37 -22.02 20.50
N ASP A 224 5.00 -23.19 20.61
CA ASP A 224 4.94 -24.17 19.53
C ASP A 224 3.50 -24.70 19.31
N ALA A 225 2.68 -24.74 20.36
CA ALA A 225 1.26 -25.13 20.25
C ALA A 225 0.47 -24.12 19.43
N GLU A 226 0.66 -22.83 19.67
CA GLU A 226 0.05 -21.75 18.90
C GLU A 226 0.48 -21.78 17.42
N ILE A 227 1.77 -22.01 17.16
CA ILE A 227 2.31 -22.13 15.79
C ILE A 227 1.73 -23.34 15.08
N ASN A 228 1.59 -24.48 15.75
CA ASN A 228 1.01 -25.68 15.17
C ASN A 228 -0.48 -25.48 14.82
N ALA A 229 -1.24 -24.79 15.65
CA ALA A 229 -2.63 -24.43 15.32
C ALA A 229 -2.76 -23.67 14.02
N VAL A 230 -1.85 -22.72 13.74
CA VAL A 230 -1.84 -21.98 12.45
C VAL A 230 -1.47 -22.91 11.28
N LYS A 231 -0.45 -23.79 11.46
CA LYS A 231 -0.05 -24.74 10.42
C LYS A 231 -1.18 -25.70 10.06
N GLU A 232 -1.89 -26.22 11.05
CA GLU A 232 -3.04 -27.11 10.85
C GLU A 232 -4.15 -26.40 10.07
N ALA A 233 -4.52 -25.19 10.47
CA ALA A 233 -5.52 -24.39 9.77
C ALA A 233 -5.13 -24.10 8.31
N ALA A 234 -3.90 -23.71 8.05
CA ALA A 234 -3.41 -23.44 6.70
C ALA A 234 -3.37 -24.73 5.82
N SER A 235 -2.95 -25.84 6.40
CA SER A 235 -2.87 -27.14 5.70
C SER A 235 -4.26 -27.70 5.36
N ALA A 236 -5.24 -27.54 6.25
CA ALA A 236 -6.62 -27.97 6.01
C ALA A 236 -7.23 -27.30 4.76
N ILE A 237 -6.92 -26.02 4.54
CA ILE A 237 -7.38 -25.30 3.35
C ILE A 237 -6.65 -25.76 2.10
N SER A 238 -5.35 -26.04 2.20
CA SER A 238 -4.55 -26.55 1.08
C SER A 238 -5.12 -27.87 0.59
N THR A 239 -5.43 -28.79 1.51
CA THR A 239 -6.01 -30.11 1.22
C THR A 239 -7.44 -30.03 0.67
N ALA A 240 -8.28 -29.17 1.24
CA ALA A 240 -9.67 -29.00 0.80
C ALA A 240 -9.79 -28.46 -0.64
N MET A 241 -8.73 -27.83 -1.16
CA MET A 241 -8.68 -27.22 -2.48
C MET A 241 -7.80 -27.97 -3.48
N GLY A 242 -7.33 -29.18 -3.17
CA GLY A 242 -6.65 -30.08 -4.13
C GLY A 242 -5.19 -29.73 -4.46
N PHE A 243 -4.49 -28.99 -3.59
CA PHE A 243 -3.05 -28.76 -3.74
C PHE A 243 -2.23 -29.73 -2.88
N PRO A 244 -1.08 -30.22 -3.37
CA PRO A 244 -0.20 -31.04 -2.55
C PRO A 244 0.29 -30.24 -1.34
N SER A 245 0.22 -30.86 -0.16
CA SER A 245 0.88 -30.35 1.04
C SER A 245 2.38 -30.26 0.79
N PRO A 246 3.08 -29.21 1.28
CA PRO A 246 4.52 -29.13 1.20
C PRO A 246 5.22 -30.22 2.00
#